data_84b8a3645326ac4706c3127a390e7760
#
_entry.id   84b8a3645326ac4706c3127a390e7760
#
_cell.length_a   1.000
_cell.length_b   1.000
_cell.length_c   1.000
_cell.angle_alpha   90.00
_cell.angle_beta   90.00
_cell.angle_gamma   90.00
#
_symmetry.space_group_name_H-M   'P 1'
#
loop_
_entity.id
_entity.type
_entity.pdbx_description
1 polymer ?
#
loop_
_entity_poly.entity_id
_entity_poly.type
_entity_poly.pdbx_seq_one_letter_code
_entity_poly.pdbx_strand_id
1 'polypeptide(L)'
;MTASLLERQTLRFPRLDTVLVIEQFIQKHDGEYKKKQLWEALPKQIMYQTFSVVIDYLLYSRKISIDAEGKIGWIFYPGKIKSYAEQKQLFWKKR
;
A
#
# COMPACT_ATOMS: atom_id res chain seq x y z
N MET A 1 17.08 -16.23 19.91
CA MET A 1 15.73 -15.73 20.11
C MET A 1 15.33 -14.71 19.07
N THR A 2 16.12 -13.69 18.90
CA THR A 2 15.82 -12.66 17.92
C THR A 2 15.78 -13.24 16.52
N ALA A 3 16.74 -14.07 16.19
CA ALA A 3 16.78 -14.71 14.86
C ALA A 3 15.55 -15.58 14.65
N SER A 4 15.12 -16.27 15.70
CA SER A 4 13.95 -17.12 15.59
C SER A 4 12.69 -16.31 15.32
N LEU A 5 12.57 -15.16 15.99
CA LEU A 5 11.43 -14.28 15.75
C LEU A 5 11.45 -13.72 14.35
N LEU A 6 12.63 -13.34 13.88
CA LEU A 6 12.77 -12.82 12.51
C LEU A 6 12.42 -13.90 11.49
N GLU A 7 12.83 -15.14 11.75
CA GLU A 7 12.48 -16.23 10.86
C GLU A 7 10.97 -16.42 10.80
N ARG A 8 10.29 -16.34 11.94
CA ARG A 8 8.85 -16.46 11.96
C ARG A 8 8.19 -15.35 11.18
N GLN A 9 8.68 -14.13 11.36
CA GLN A 9 8.14 -13.00 10.63
C GLN A 9 8.37 -13.14 9.14
N THR A 10 9.55 -13.61 8.76
CA THR A 10 9.87 -13.84 7.36
C THR A 10 8.94 -14.87 6.75
N LEU A 11 8.68 -15.96 7.48
CA LEU A 11 7.80 -17.01 6.99
C LEU A 11 6.37 -16.53 6.86
N ARG A 12 5.98 -15.54 7.65
CA ARG A 12 4.63 -15.01 7.62
C ARG A 12 4.48 -13.82 6.68
N PHE A 13 5.57 -13.32 6.16
CA PHE A 13 5.50 -12.21 5.23
C PHE A 13 4.77 -12.63 3.98
N PRO A 14 3.91 -11.77 3.45
CA PRO A 14 3.21 -12.06 2.22
C PRO A 14 4.19 -12.24 1.08
N ARG A 15 3.79 -13.06 0.12
CA ARG A 15 4.58 -13.20 -1.09
C ARG A 15 4.52 -11.89 -1.87
N LEU A 16 5.58 -11.64 -2.63
CA LEU A 16 5.65 -10.41 -3.41
C LEU A 16 4.49 -10.30 -4.40
N ASP A 17 4.14 -11.40 -5.04
CA ASP A 17 3.02 -11.38 -5.98
C ASP A 17 1.71 -11.04 -5.27
N THR A 18 1.53 -11.49 -4.03
CA THR A 18 0.35 -11.14 -3.25
C THR A 18 0.32 -9.65 -2.97
N VAL A 19 1.46 -9.08 -2.58
CA VAL A 19 1.55 -7.65 -2.33
C VAL A 19 1.21 -6.86 -3.59
N LEU A 20 1.76 -7.29 -4.72
CA LEU A 20 1.51 -6.60 -5.99
C LEU A 20 0.05 -6.65 -6.40
N VAL A 21 -0.62 -7.79 -6.18
CA VAL A 21 -2.03 -7.90 -6.49
C VAL A 21 -2.84 -6.91 -5.66
N ILE A 22 -2.54 -6.81 -4.38
CA ILE A 22 -3.25 -5.90 -3.49
C ILE A 22 -2.98 -4.46 -3.89
N GLU A 23 -1.72 -4.12 -4.18
CA GLU A 23 -1.39 -2.77 -4.60
C GLU A 23 -2.13 -2.37 -5.87
N GLN A 24 -2.13 -3.25 -6.85
CA GLN A 24 -2.80 -2.96 -8.12
C GLN A 24 -4.29 -2.81 -7.92
N PHE A 25 -4.87 -3.62 -7.07
CA PHE A 25 -6.30 -3.53 -6.81
C PHE A 25 -6.66 -2.22 -6.12
N ILE A 26 -5.83 -1.79 -5.17
CA ILE A 26 -6.06 -0.52 -4.49
C ILE A 26 -5.94 0.63 -5.48
N GLN A 27 -4.96 0.58 -6.37
CA GLN A 27 -4.80 1.62 -7.38
C GLN A 27 -6.02 1.70 -8.30
N LYS A 28 -6.56 0.55 -8.66
CA LYS A 28 -7.71 0.51 -9.55
C LYS A 28 -8.98 1.01 -8.87
N HIS A 29 -9.09 0.79 -7.56
CA HIS A 29 -10.28 1.17 -6.81
C HIS A 29 -9.94 2.18 -5.73
N ASP A 30 -9.19 3.19 -6.11
CA ASP A 30 -8.69 4.23 -5.22
C ASP A 30 -9.86 4.93 -4.52
N GLY A 31 -9.89 4.80 -3.19
CA GLY A 31 -10.91 5.49 -2.40
C GLY A 31 -12.30 4.87 -2.45
N GLU A 32 -12.45 3.66 -3.00
CA GLU A 32 -13.77 3.06 -3.14
C GLU A 32 -14.17 2.17 -1.97
N TYR A 33 -13.19 1.52 -1.34
CA TYR A 33 -13.49 0.49 -0.35
C TYR A 33 -12.84 0.77 0.98
N LYS A 34 -13.53 0.37 2.05
CA LYS A 34 -12.93 0.26 3.36
C LYS A 34 -12.11 -1.02 3.41
N LYS A 35 -11.29 -1.15 4.46
CA LYS A 35 -10.34 -2.26 4.55
C LYS A 35 -11.00 -3.63 4.32
N LYS A 36 -12.05 -3.92 5.07
CA LYS A 36 -12.70 -5.22 4.95
C LYS A 36 -13.37 -5.39 3.59
N GLN A 37 -14.00 -4.34 3.10
CA GLN A 37 -14.66 -4.38 1.80
C GLN A 37 -13.65 -4.61 0.69
N LEU A 38 -12.51 -3.98 0.80
CA LEU A 38 -11.44 -4.16 -0.17
C LEU A 38 -10.98 -5.61 -0.19
N TRP A 39 -10.77 -6.18 1.00
CA TRP A 39 -10.37 -7.56 1.12
C TRP A 39 -11.39 -8.50 0.47
N GLU A 40 -12.67 -8.25 0.71
CA GLU A 40 -13.72 -9.08 0.15
C GLU A 40 -13.83 -8.95 -1.37
N ALA A 41 -13.45 -7.81 -1.89
CA ALA A 41 -13.56 -7.53 -3.32
C ALA A 41 -12.34 -7.99 -4.13
N LEU A 42 -11.28 -8.44 -3.46
CA LEU A 42 -10.06 -8.83 -4.16
C LEU A 42 -10.32 -9.95 -5.14
N PRO A 43 -9.66 -9.92 -6.31
CA PRO A 43 -9.85 -10.97 -7.31
C PRO A 43 -9.22 -12.29 -6.91
N LYS A 44 -8.28 -12.25 -5.97
CA LYS A 44 -7.59 -13.43 -5.48
C LYS A 44 -7.96 -13.64 -4.02
N GLN A 45 -8.26 -14.87 -3.65
CA GLN A 45 -8.61 -15.17 -2.27
C GLN A 45 -7.36 -15.14 -1.41
N ILE A 46 -7.33 -14.24 -0.46
CA ILE A 46 -6.19 -14.04 0.44
C ILE A 46 -6.70 -14.05 1.86
N MET A 47 -5.96 -14.69 2.76
CA MET A 47 -6.34 -14.70 4.16
C MET A 47 -6.36 -13.29 4.71
N TYR A 48 -7.34 -12.99 5.54
CA TYR A 48 -7.48 -11.64 6.08
C TYR A 48 -6.24 -11.20 6.86
N GLN A 49 -5.63 -12.12 7.59
CA GLN A 49 -4.42 -11.80 8.35
C GLN A 49 -3.29 -11.37 7.41
N THR A 50 -3.13 -12.08 6.32
CA THR A 50 -2.12 -11.72 5.32
C THR A 50 -2.43 -10.37 4.70
N PHE A 51 -3.68 -10.17 4.34
CA PHE A 51 -4.12 -8.89 3.79
C PHE A 51 -3.84 -7.74 4.77
N SER A 52 -4.15 -7.97 6.04
CA SER A 52 -3.95 -6.95 7.06
C SER A 52 -2.48 -6.56 7.19
N VAL A 53 -1.59 -7.55 7.13
CA VAL A 53 -0.15 -7.28 7.17
C VAL A 53 0.28 -6.41 6.00
N VAL A 54 -0.24 -6.72 4.82
CA VAL A 54 0.09 -5.92 3.62
C VAL A 54 -0.43 -4.51 3.77
N ILE A 55 -1.66 -4.35 4.25
CA ILE A 55 -2.22 -3.02 4.45
C ILE A 55 -1.39 -2.22 5.45
N ASP A 56 -1.00 -2.84 6.56
CA ASP A 56 -0.16 -2.16 7.55
C ASP A 56 1.18 -1.74 6.94
N TYR A 57 1.77 -2.60 6.14
CA TYR A 57 3.02 -2.28 5.46
C TYR A 57 2.85 -1.10 4.51
N LEU A 58 1.77 -1.10 3.74
CA LEU A 58 1.52 -0.03 2.78
C LEU A 58 1.25 1.30 3.49
N LEU A 59 0.56 1.24 4.62
CA LEU A 59 0.36 2.44 5.43
C LEU A 59 1.69 2.94 5.98
N TYR A 60 2.48 2.04 6.51
CA TYR A 60 3.78 2.38 7.08
C TYR A 60 4.69 3.02 6.04
N SER A 61 4.70 2.48 4.84
CA SER A 61 5.53 3.01 3.76
C SER A 61 4.88 4.17 3.03
N ARG A 62 3.71 4.61 3.48
CA ARG A 62 3.02 5.79 2.95
C ARG A 62 2.64 5.64 1.49
N LYS A 63 2.31 4.45 1.10
CA LYS A 63 1.81 4.20 -0.24
C LYS A 63 0.30 4.33 -0.32
N ILE A 64 -0.38 4.15 0.80
CA ILE A 64 -1.83 4.29 0.87
C ILE A 64 -2.19 5.17 2.04
N SER A 65 -3.42 5.66 2.03
CA SER A 65 -3.97 6.41 3.16
C SER A 65 -5.38 5.94 3.40
N ILE A 66 -5.87 6.21 4.61
CA ILE A 66 -7.24 5.91 4.98
C ILE A 66 -7.91 7.24 5.27
N ASP A 67 -9.03 7.51 4.57
CA ASP A 67 -9.71 8.78 4.73
C ASP A 67 -10.62 8.77 5.95
N ALA A 68 -11.34 9.86 6.15
CA ALA A 68 -12.20 10.02 7.32
C ALA A 68 -13.31 8.98 7.37
N GLU A 69 -13.70 8.44 6.24
CA GLU A 69 -14.73 7.41 6.17
C GLU A 69 -14.16 6.01 6.32
N GLY A 70 -12.85 5.89 6.41
CA GLY A 70 -12.20 4.59 6.52
C GLY A 70 -11.88 3.94 5.19
N LYS A 71 -12.08 4.65 4.10
CA LYS A 71 -11.79 4.10 2.77
C LYS A 71 -10.32 4.21 2.46
N ILE A 72 -9.80 3.21 1.77
CA ILE A 72 -8.37 3.12 1.47
C ILE A 72 -8.12 3.73 0.10
N GLY A 73 -7.19 4.67 0.05
CA GLY A 73 -6.79 5.31 -1.18
C GLY A 73 -5.33 5.11 -1.47
N TRP A 74 -4.98 5.12 -2.74
CA TRP A 74 -3.60 4.96 -3.19
C TRP A 74 -2.98 6.35 -3.35
N ILE A 75 -1.85 6.58 -2.69
CA ILE A 75 -1.21 7.90 -2.73
C ILE A 75 0.18 7.89 -3.34
N PHE A 76 0.76 6.73 -3.58
CA PHE A 76 2.11 6.64 -4.11
C PHE A 76 2.08 6.46 -5.62
N TYR A 77 2.51 7.50 -6.34
CA TYR A 77 2.59 7.47 -7.80
C TYR A 77 4.01 7.89 -8.19
N PRO A 78 4.90 6.94 -8.38
CA PRO A 78 6.31 7.27 -8.65
C PRO A 78 6.49 8.28 -9.77
N GLY A 79 5.78 8.11 -10.87
CA GLY A 79 5.88 9.04 -11.98
C GLY A 79 5.35 10.41 -11.62
N LYS A 80 4.22 10.44 -10.93
CA LYS A 80 3.60 11.70 -10.53
C LYS A 80 4.42 12.42 -9.48
N ILE A 81 4.98 11.65 -8.54
CA ILE A 81 5.83 12.24 -7.51
C ILE A 81 7.08 12.82 -8.12
N LYS A 82 7.65 12.11 -9.08
CA LYS A 82 8.81 12.60 -9.77
C LYS A 82 8.51 13.91 -10.49
N SER A 83 7.37 13.94 -11.17
CA SER A 83 6.95 15.15 -11.87
C SER A 83 6.75 16.30 -10.90
N TYR A 84 6.14 16.03 -9.78
CA TYR A 84 5.90 17.04 -8.76
C TYR A 84 7.22 17.57 -8.20
N ALA A 85 8.16 16.68 -7.94
CA ALA A 85 9.47 17.08 -7.44
C ALA A 85 10.21 17.94 -8.46
N GLU A 86 10.10 17.60 -9.74
CA GLU A 86 10.69 18.38 -10.79
C GLU A 86 10.08 19.77 -10.85
N GLN A 87 8.77 19.85 -10.72
CA GLN A 87 8.10 21.14 -10.71
C GLN A 87 8.53 21.97 -9.52
N LYS A 88 8.68 21.35 -8.37
CA LYS A 88 9.16 22.04 -7.20
C LYS A 88 10.56 22.59 -7.42
N GLN A 89 11.41 21.80 -8.02
CA GLN A 89 12.76 22.23 -8.31
C GLN A 89 12.75 23.42 -9.25
N LEU A 90 11.87 23.42 -10.22
CA LEU A 90 11.75 24.54 -11.13
C LEU A 90 11.34 25.81 -10.38
N PHE A 91 10.38 25.68 -9.47
CA PHE A 91 9.99 26.82 -8.66
C PHE A 91 11.16 27.35 -7.85
N TRP A 92 11.90 26.46 -7.24
CA TRP A 92 13.02 26.85 -6.41
C TRP A 92 14.10 27.54 -7.23
N LYS A 93 14.32 27.07 -8.45
CA LYS A 93 15.31 27.67 -9.32
C LYS A 93 14.92 29.06 -9.76
N LYS A 94 13.67 29.33 -9.86
CA LYS A 94 13.19 30.66 -10.24
C LYS A 94 13.42 31.68 -9.16
N ARG A 95 13.67 31.24 -7.98
CA ARG A 95 13.95 32.13 -6.86
C ARG A 95 15.43 32.41 -6.75
#